data_3a0542221b7921effb12158ad33fc574
#
_entry.id   3a0542221b7921effb12158ad33fc574
#
_cell.length_a   1.000
_cell.length_b   1.000
_cell.length_c   1.000
_cell.angle_alpha   90.00
_cell.angle_beta   90.00
_cell.angle_gamma   90.00
#
_symmetry.space_group_name_H-M   'P 1'
#
loop_
_entity.id
_entity.type
_entity.pdbx_description
1 polymer ?
#
loop_
_entity_poly.entity_id
_entity_poly.type
_entity_poly.pdbx_seq_one_letter_code
_entity_poly.pdbx_strand_id
1 'polypeptide(L)'
;MNKVEFSHVTLAYGGNTIVRDFCLTVAQGEIVGIVGPSGCGKTTIVRALCGLKNPESGEIFVDGKPYYSRAKHVNVSPENRNIGIVFQDYAVWPHLSVSENVGYPLKKKKLPKDEIARQVHEALGQVSMLGYEKYMPSQLSGGQQQRVAIARALTSSKDLVIMDEPITNLDAKLREGMLVEIRLMQQRLGTTIIYITHDQEAALQLCDRVVILNQAGDICQIGTDEQIIEAPADKFVFRFIGVSNFMPVIEKNGKYYLHLDEDVLYADDTPKGWIDGPAEMGIRPMDMIFDDHGLTEGELTQAVFLGDMYNYFVRIGGREFRLQRSTLDSLDGREYKAGDRVRLRLVNEKYYPTEVKN
;
A
#
# COMPACT_ATOMS: atom_id res chain seq x y z
N MET A 1 19.58 5.93 -11.38
CA MET A 1 20.51 4.89 -10.93
C MET A 1 19.74 4.00 -9.94
N ASN A 2 19.86 2.66 -10.01
CA ASN A 2 19.18 1.79 -9.07
C ASN A 2 19.84 1.88 -7.70
N LYS A 3 19.05 2.17 -6.67
CA LYS A 3 19.50 2.15 -5.26
C LYS A 3 19.49 0.75 -4.69
N VAL A 4 18.39 0.01 -4.94
CA VAL A 4 18.23 -1.39 -4.52
C VAL A 4 17.81 -2.22 -5.71
N GLU A 5 18.34 -3.45 -5.79
CA GLU A 5 17.94 -4.43 -6.79
C GLU A 5 17.83 -5.81 -6.14
N PHE A 6 16.66 -6.43 -6.29
CA PHE A 6 16.43 -7.83 -6.02
C PHE A 6 16.40 -8.56 -7.35
N SER A 7 17.25 -9.56 -7.51
CA SER A 7 17.35 -10.35 -8.72
C SER A 7 17.09 -11.82 -8.40
N HIS A 8 15.91 -12.32 -8.84
CA HIS A 8 15.49 -13.72 -8.70
C HIS A 8 15.57 -14.26 -7.25
N VAL A 9 15.17 -13.42 -6.28
CA VAL A 9 15.29 -13.75 -4.86
C VAL A 9 14.19 -14.70 -4.43
N THR A 10 14.56 -15.84 -3.86
CA THR A 10 13.63 -16.79 -3.25
C THR A 10 13.88 -16.86 -1.74
N LEU A 11 12.81 -16.76 -0.96
CA LEU A 11 12.84 -16.76 0.50
C LEU A 11 11.97 -17.88 1.06
N ALA A 12 12.50 -18.64 2.03
CA ALA A 12 11.79 -19.75 2.65
C ALA A 12 12.04 -19.83 4.17
N TYR A 13 11.11 -20.43 4.90
CA TYR A 13 11.26 -20.81 6.29
C TYR A 13 10.94 -22.31 6.46
N GLY A 14 11.88 -23.07 7.06
CA GLY A 14 11.67 -24.48 7.34
C GLY A 14 11.34 -25.32 6.11
N GLY A 15 11.88 -24.94 4.94
CA GLY A 15 11.59 -25.61 3.66
C GLY A 15 10.35 -25.08 2.93
N ASN A 16 9.50 -24.27 3.57
CA ASN A 16 8.34 -23.68 2.93
C ASN A 16 8.72 -22.36 2.25
N THR A 17 8.57 -22.28 0.95
CA THR A 17 8.79 -21.05 0.16
C THR A 17 7.71 -20.03 0.49
N ILE A 18 8.13 -18.82 0.90
CA ILE A 18 7.26 -17.70 1.23
C ILE A 18 7.21 -16.69 0.07
N VAL A 19 8.36 -16.45 -0.56
CA VAL A 19 8.49 -15.55 -1.71
C VAL A 19 9.32 -16.28 -2.74
N ARG A 20 8.82 -16.31 -3.98
CA ARG A 20 9.49 -17.03 -5.09
C ARG A 20 9.87 -16.04 -6.18
N ASP A 21 11.10 -16.16 -6.66
CA ASP A 21 11.60 -15.46 -7.85
C ASP A 21 11.34 -13.96 -7.85
N PHE A 22 11.50 -13.31 -6.69
CA PHE A 22 11.19 -11.90 -6.48
C PHE A 22 12.21 -11.03 -7.20
N CYS A 23 11.72 -10.20 -8.14
CA CYS A 23 12.50 -9.23 -8.88
C CYS A 23 11.94 -7.83 -8.68
N LEU A 24 12.75 -6.92 -8.15
CA LEU A 24 12.37 -5.53 -7.92
C LEU A 24 13.57 -4.62 -8.03
N THR A 25 13.42 -3.50 -8.73
CA THR A 25 14.38 -2.39 -8.73
C THR A 25 13.77 -1.17 -8.08
N VAL A 26 14.54 -0.51 -7.21
CA VAL A 26 14.16 0.75 -6.55
C VAL A 26 15.16 1.82 -6.98
N ALA A 27 14.67 2.93 -7.52
CA ALA A 27 15.52 4.03 -7.95
C ALA A 27 16.03 4.84 -6.75
N GLN A 28 17.11 5.58 -6.94
CA GLN A 28 17.61 6.50 -5.92
C GLN A 28 16.62 7.63 -5.68
N GLY A 29 16.31 7.91 -4.42
CA GLY A 29 15.36 8.96 -4.03
C GLY A 29 13.89 8.59 -4.26
N GLU A 30 13.58 7.32 -4.56
CA GLU A 30 12.22 6.82 -4.76
C GLU A 30 11.63 6.30 -3.45
N ILE A 31 10.31 6.46 -3.27
CA ILE A 31 9.52 5.74 -2.26
C ILE A 31 8.80 4.59 -2.97
N VAL A 32 9.18 3.35 -2.66
CA VAL A 32 8.47 2.16 -3.17
C VAL A 32 7.68 1.51 -2.05
N GLY A 33 6.37 1.38 -2.26
CA GLY A 33 5.46 0.66 -1.37
C GLY A 33 5.45 -0.84 -1.67
N ILE A 34 5.49 -1.70 -0.66
CA ILE A 34 5.23 -3.13 -0.81
C ILE A 34 3.97 -3.45 -0.02
N VAL A 35 2.89 -3.79 -0.72
CA VAL A 35 1.59 -4.10 -0.13
C VAL A 35 1.16 -5.52 -0.46
N GLY A 36 0.28 -6.08 0.35
CA GLY A 36 -0.26 -7.42 0.15
C GLY A 36 -0.91 -7.95 1.42
N PRO A 37 -1.62 -9.08 1.37
CA PRO A 37 -2.25 -9.70 2.51
C PRO A 37 -1.27 -9.99 3.65
N SER A 38 -1.79 -10.17 4.87
CA SER A 38 -0.96 -10.60 6.00
C SER A 38 -0.35 -11.98 5.73
N GLY A 39 0.95 -12.11 6.02
CA GLY A 39 1.67 -13.37 5.82
C GLY A 39 2.22 -13.61 4.40
N CYS A 40 1.98 -12.74 3.42
CA CYS A 40 2.48 -12.91 2.04
C CYS A 40 4.00 -12.71 1.85
N GLY A 41 4.75 -12.37 2.91
CA GLY A 41 6.21 -12.31 2.85
C GLY A 41 6.83 -10.91 2.86
N LYS A 42 6.07 -9.82 2.98
CA LYS A 42 6.58 -8.43 3.00
C LYS A 42 7.73 -8.22 3.98
N THR A 43 7.51 -8.53 5.26
CA THR A 43 8.55 -8.43 6.31
C THR A 43 9.72 -9.38 6.03
N THR A 44 9.50 -10.52 5.37
CA THR A 44 10.58 -11.47 5.00
C THR A 44 11.48 -10.87 3.93
N ILE A 45 10.92 -10.16 2.93
CA ILE A 45 11.70 -9.42 1.91
C ILE A 45 12.59 -8.37 2.58
N VAL A 46 12.04 -7.61 3.53
CA VAL A 46 12.80 -6.62 4.30
C VAL A 46 13.92 -7.27 5.11
N ARG A 47 13.59 -8.34 5.83
CA ARG A 47 14.62 -9.06 6.61
C ARG A 47 15.76 -9.57 5.74
N ALA A 48 15.45 -9.97 4.49
CA ALA A 48 16.49 -10.38 3.54
C ALA A 48 17.36 -9.18 3.10
N LEU A 49 16.77 -8.02 2.79
CA LEU A 49 17.52 -6.81 2.46
C LEU A 49 18.39 -6.34 3.63
N CYS A 50 17.87 -6.42 4.86
CA CYS A 50 18.62 -6.05 6.07
C CYS A 50 19.69 -7.08 6.49
N GLY A 51 19.75 -8.27 5.86
CA GLY A 51 20.68 -9.34 6.23
C GLY A 51 20.26 -10.17 7.45
N LEU A 52 19.03 -10.00 7.92
CA LEU A 52 18.45 -10.75 9.03
C LEU A 52 17.88 -12.11 8.59
N LYS A 53 17.74 -12.32 7.29
CA LYS A 53 17.33 -13.57 6.65
C LYS A 53 18.15 -13.78 5.38
N ASN A 54 18.75 -14.95 5.23
CA ASN A 54 19.45 -15.29 3.99
C ASN A 54 18.46 -15.83 2.95
N PRO A 55 18.50 -15.34 1.71
CA PRO A 55 17.78 -15.96 0.60
C PRO A 55 18.26 -17.40 0.33
N GLU A 56 17.36 -18.24 -0.17
CA GLU A 56 17.68 -19.57 -0.68
C GLU A 56 18.36 -19.47 -2.06
N SER A 57 17.96 -18.50 -2.86
CA SER A 57 18.56 -18.20 -4.18
C SER A 57 18.40 -16.72 -4.53
N GLY A 58 19.09 -16.31 -5.60
CA GLY A 58 19.07 -14.95 -6.10
C GLY A 58 20.14 -14.05 -5.50
N GLU A 59 20.06 -12.78 -5.83
CA GLU A 59 21.04 -11.77 -5.44
C GLU A 59 20.33 -10.49 -4.98
N ILE A 60 20.96 -9.76 -4.05
CA ILE A 60 20.49 -8.45 -3.56
C ILE A 60 21.65 -7.46 -3.71
N PHE A 61 21.39 -6.36 -4.43
CA PHE A 61 22.37 -5.30 -4.62
C PHE A 61 21.86 -4.00 -4.00
N VAL A 62 22.80 -3.21 -3.47
CA VAL A 62 22.57 -1.82 -3.04
C VAL A 62 23.72 -0.98 -3.62
N ASP A 63 23.36 0.11 -4.32
CA ASP A 63 24.29 0.96 -5.06
C ASP A 63 25.21 0.15 -6.04
N GLY A 64 24.62 -0.88 -6.68
CA GLY A 64 25.34 -1.80 -7.57
C GLY A 64 26.32 -2.77 -6.87
N LYS A 65 26.42 -2.71 -5.55
CA LYS A 65 27.29 -3.63 -4.77
C LYS A 65 26.46 -4.81 -4.25
N PRO A 66 26.94 -6.05 -4.36
CA PRO A 66 26.21 -7.20 -3.84
C PRO A 66 26.21 -7.18 -2.29
N TYR A 67 25.00 -7.15 -1.70
CA TYR A 67 24.79 -7.35 -0.26
C TYR A 67 24.55 -8.81 0.05
N TYR A 68 23.95 -9.54 -0.90
CA TYR A 68 23.81 -10.98 -0.87
C TYR A 68 23.96 -11.56 -2.28
N SER A 69 24.81 -12.56 -2.44
CA SER A 69 24.91 -13.37 -3.65
C SER A 69 25.43 -14.75 -3.29
N ARG A 70 24.59 -15.76 -3.46
CA ARG A 70 25.02 -17.14 -3.23
C ARG A 70 26.10 -17.58 -4.22
N ALA A 71 25.97 -17.18 -5.48
CA ALA A 71 26.90 -17.50 -6.56
C ALA A 71 28.30 -16.91 -6.34
N LYS A 72 28.38 -15.70 -5.74
CA LYS A 72 29.62 -14.98 -5.47
C LYS A 72 30.13 -15.21 -4.04
N HIS A 73 29.42 -16.01 -3.23
CA HIS A 73 29.71 -16.23 -1.80
C HIS A 73 29.77 -14.91 -0.99
N VAL A 74 28.91 -13.96 -1.34
CA VAL A 74 28.82 -12.68 -0.64
C VAL A 74 27.60 -12.70 0.29
N ASN A 75 27.81 -12.34 1.54
CA ASN A 75 26.75 -12.08 2.51
C ASN A 75 27.22 -10.99 3.48
N VAL A 76 26.86 -9.76 3.18
CA VAL A 76 27.20 -8.60 4.03
C VAL A 76 26.39 -8.71 5.32
N SER A 77 27.08 -8.64 6.47
CA SER A 77 26.40 -8.69 7.77
C SER A 77 25.51 -7.47 8.00
N PRO A 78 24.42 -7.60 8.79
CA PRO A 78 23.41 -6.55 8.98
C PRO A 78 23.99 -5.19 9.38
N GLU A 79 24.95 -5.18 10.31
CA GLU A 79 25.61 -3.97 10.82
C GLU A 79 26.43 -3.22 9.76
N ASN A 80 26.80 -3.88 8.67
CA ASN A 80 27.60 -3.31 7.57
C ASN A 80 26.75 -2.93 6.34
N ARG A 81 25.42 -3.15 6.38
CA ARG A 81 24.54 -2.86 5.25
C ARG A 81 24.16 -1.39 5.11
N ASN A 82 24.50 -0.53 6.05
CA ASN A 82 24.21 0.90 6.03
C ASN A 82 22.75 1.20 5.64
N ILE A 83 21.78 0.56 6.29
CA ILE A 83 20.34 0.70 6.09
C ILE A 83 19.73 1.25 7.38
N GLY A 84 18.87 2.27 7.27
CA GLY A 84 18.01 2.73 8.35
C GLY A 84 16.75 1.88 8.41
N ILE A 85 16.29 1.51 9.62
CA ILE A 85 15.07 0.71 9.77
C ILE A 85 14.17 1.37 10.81
N VAL A 86 12.89 1.51 10.45
CA VAL A 86 11.78 1.85 11.35
C VAL A 86 10.90 0.60 11.46
N PHE A 87 10.79 0.04 12.66
CA PHE A 87 9.97 -1.13 12.95
C PHE A 87 8.54 -0.75 13.33
N GLN A 88 7.62 -1.68 13.22
CA GLN A 88 6.18 -1.50 13.51
C GLN A 88 5.91 -1.05 14.95
N ASP A 89 6.68 -1.53 15.92
CA ASP A 89 6.60 -1.17 17.35
C ASP A 89 7.54 -0.02 17.73
N TYR A 90 8.06 0.70 16.70
CA TYR A 90 9.07 1.77 16.80
C TYR A 90 10.41 1.31 17.40
N ALA A 91 10.43 0.28 18.19
CA ALA A 91 11.59 -0.31 18.88
C ALA A 91 12.47 0.75 19.57
N VAL A 92 11.85 1.77 20.18
CA VAL A 92 12.55 2.80 20.94
C VAL A 92 12.98 2.22 22.29
N TRP A 93 14.24 2.33 22.63
CA TRP A 93 14.76 1.81 23.89
C TRP A 93 14.24 2.62 25.08
N PRO A 94 13.45 2.02 26.00
CA PRO A 94 12.76 2.77 27.05
C PRO A 94 13.69 3.33 28.14
N HIS A 95 14.89 2.81 28.25
CA HIS A 95 15.92 3.21 29.23
C HIS A 95 16.90 4.25 28.69
N LEU A 96 16.75 4.67 27.43
CA LEU A 96 17.56 5.70 26.80
C LEU A 96 16.72 6.94 26.51
N SER A 97 17.31 8.12 26.67
CA SER A 97 16.69 9.38 26.26
C SER A 97 16.50 9.42 24.72
N VAL A 98 15.73 10.41 24.24
CA VAL A 98 15.55 10.67 22.80
C VAL A 98 16.90 10.84 22.11
N SER A 99 17.77 11.71 22.63
CA SER A 99 19.12 11.94 22.10
C SER A 99 19.96 10.67 22.08
N GLU A 100 19.87 9.85 23.10
CA GLU A 100 20.63 8.58 23.17
C GLU A 100 20.09 7.53 22.19
N ASN A 101 18.77 7.44 22.03
CA ASN A 101 18.15 6.58 21.01
C ASN A 101 18.63 6.95 19.62
N VAL A 102 18.52 8.24 19.24
CA VAL A 102 18.92 8.74 17.91
C VAL A 102 20.43 8.64 17.71
N GLY A 103 21.23 8.90 18.76
CA GLY A 103 22.70 8.84 18.70
C GLY A 103 23.28 7.42 18.76
N TYR A 104 22.48 6.39 19.06
CA TYR A 104 22.99 5.02 19.25
C TYR A 104 23.72 4.46 18.01
N PRO A 105 23.18 4.56 16.78
CA PRO A 105 23.89 4.09 15.58
C PRO A 105 25.25 4.79 15.40
N LEU A 106 25.33 6.08 15.69
CA LEU A 106 26.55 6.88 15.56
C LEU A 106 27.61 6.48 16.59
N LYS A 107 27.18 6.18 17.84
CA LYS A 107 28.05 5.64 18.88
C LYS A 107 28.67 4.29 18.46
N LYS A 108 27.87 3.41 17.80
CA LYS A 108 28.35 2.13 17.26
C LYS A 108 29.35 2.32 16.13
N LYS A 109 29.19 3.36 15.31
CA LYS A 109 30.17 3.77 14.29
C LYS A 109 31.42 4.42 14.88
N LYS A 110 31.50 4.59 16.22
CA LYS A 110 32.62 5.19 16.97
C LYS A 110 32.94 6.63 16.54
N LEU A 111 31.94 7.42 16.18
CA LEU A 111 32.13 8.82 15.85
C LEU A 111 32.50 9.65 17.08
N PRO A 112 33.20 10.80 16.90
CA PRO A 112 33.48 11.77 17.97
C PRO A 112 32.19 12.30 18.61
N LYS A 113 32.22 12.63 19.90
CA LYS A 113 31.03 13.10 20.65
C LYS A 113 30.39 14.33 20.04
N ASP A 114 31.18 15.29 19.59
CA ASP A 114 30.68 16.54 18.97
C ASP A 114 29.98 16.26 17.64
N GLU A 115 30.52 15.33 16.85
CA GLU A 115 29.90 14.89 15.60
C GLU A 115 28.58 14.13 15.85
N ILE A 116 28.54 13.27 16.89
CA ILE A 116 27.28 12.62 17.32
C ILE A 116 26.24 13.68 17.71
N ALA A 117 26.62 14.66 18.52
CA ALA A 117 25.70 15.71 18.97
C ALA A 117 25.14 16.51 17.77
N ARG A 118 26.00 16.86 16.81
CA ARG A 118 25.61 17.57 15.59
C ARG A 118 24.62 16.75 14.76
N GLN A 119 24.93 15.49 14.46
CA GLN A 119 24.08 14.64 13.65
C GLN A 119 22.75 14.29 14.33
N VAL A 120 22.73 14.11 15.66
CA VAL A 120 21.50 13.94 16.44
C VAL A 120 20.63 15.18 16.35
N HIS A 121 21.19 16.37 16.53
CA HIS A 121 20.46 17.63 16.41
C HIS A 121 19.86 17.81 15.02
N GLU A 122 20.64 17.55 13.96
CA GLU A 122 20.14 17.55 12.58
C GLU A 122 18.99 16.58 12.37
N ALA A 123 19.15 15.30 12.80
CA ALA A 123 18.13 14.27 12.61
C ALA A 123 16.83 14.61 13.38
N LEU A 124 16.94 15.13 14.60
CA LEU A 124 15.77 15.59 15.37
C LEU A 124 15.09 16.79 14.72
N GLY A 125 15.86 17.69 14.11
CA GLY A 125 15.33 18.80 13.32
C GLY A 125 14.51 18.34 12.10
N GLN A 126 14.94 17.26 11.43
CA GLN A 126 14.23 16.71 10.27
C GLN A 126 12.82 16.16 10.60
N VAL A 127 12.63 15.72 11.83
CA VAL A 127 11.36 15.14 12.31
C VAL A 127 10.63 16.03 13.32
N SER A 128 10.97 17.32 13.41
CA SER A 128 10.35 18.31 14.31
C SER A 128 10.37 17.90 15.79
N MET A 129 11.48 17.31 16.24
CA MET A 129 11.68 16.83 17.62
C MET A 129 12.76 17.59 18.39
N LEU A 130 13.15 18.79 17.94
CA LEU A 130 14.03 19.67 18.71
C LEU A 130 13.35 20.09 20.03
N GLY A 131 14.12 20.13 21.11
CA GLY A 131 13.63 20.40 22.47
C GLY A 131 13.20 19.16 23.26
N TYR A 132 13.14 17.97 22.61
CA TYR A 132 12.81 16.71 23.27
C TYR A 132 14.03 15.83 23.59
N GLU A 133 15.25 16.32 23.38
CA GLU A 133 16.49 15.54 23.45
C GLU A 133 16.66 14.76 24.76
N LYS A 134 16.22 15.36 25.86
CA LYS A 134 16.36 14.82 27.24
C LYS A 134 15.16 13.98 27.68
N TYR A 135 14.07 13.96 26.90
CA TYR A 135 12.86 13.21 27.26
C TYR A 135 13.12 11.69 27.17
N MET A 136 12.43 10.97 28.04
CA MET A 136 12.38 9.50 27.97
C MET A 136 11.20 9.06 27.10
N PRO A 137 11.26 7.90 26.44
CA PRO A 137 10.17 7.40 25.59
C PRO A 137 8.80 7.35 26.30
N SER A 138 8.77 7.06 27.60
CA SER A 138 7.55 7.05 28.41
C SER A 138 6.84 8.41 28.55
N GLN A 139 7.54 9.49 28.22
CA GLN A 139 7.02 10.87 28.28
C GLN A 139 6.49 11.35 26.91
N LEU A 140 6.59 10.48 25.88
CA LEU A 140 6.25 10.80 24.50
C LEU A 140 4.94 10.13 24.07
N SER A 141 4.17 10.83 23.23
CA SER A 141 3.05 10.19 22.51
C SER A 141 3.55 9.17 21.47
N GLY A 142 2.67 8.30 20.99
CA GLY A 142 3.02 7.31 19.97
C GLY A 142 3.62 7.93 18.70
N GLY A 143 3.03 9.03 18.20
CA GLY A 143 3.57 9.76 17.05
C GLY A 143 4.94 10.39 17.33
N GLN A 144 5.20 10.87 18.54
CA GLN A 144 6.53 11.36 18.93
C GLN A 144 7.56 10.23 19.02
N GLN A 145 7.19 9.05 19.54
CA GLN A 145 8.07 7.88 19.55
C GLN A 145 8.41 7.40 18.13
N GLN A 146 7.43 7.45 17.21
CA GLN A 146 7.65 7.16 15.81
C GLN A 146 8.66 8.13 15.17
N ARG A 147 8.52 9.44 15.41
CA ARG A 147 9.48 10.44 14.93
C ARG A 147 10.90 10.18 15.46
N VAL A 148 11.02 9.76 16.71
CA VAL A 148 12.32 9.34 17.28
C VAL A 148 12.88 8.13 16.55
N ALA A 149 12.05 7.13 16.21
CA ALA A 149 12.47 5.96 15.45
C ALA A 149 12.92 6.34 14.03
N ILE A 150 12.22 7.27 13.36
CA ILE A 150 12.62 7.80 12.04
C ILE A 150 13.95 8.54 12.16
N ALA A 151 14.13 9.43 13.14
CA ALA A 151 15.38 10.16 13.35
C ALA A 151 16.55 9.18 13.58
N ARG A 152 16.33 8.12 14.37
CA ARG A 152 17.34 7.06 14.58
C ARG A 152 17.67 6.31 13.29
N ALA A 153 16.67 6.02 12.44
CA ALA A 153 16.90 5.41 11.14
C ALA A 153 17.76 6.30 10.24
N LEU A 154 17.50 7.61 10.22
CA LEU A 154 18.28 8.60 9.46
C LEU A 154 19.73 8.71 9.93
N THR A 155 20.01 8.56 11.22
CA THR A 155 21.41 8.53 11.74
C THR A 155 22.10 7.22 11.41
N SER A 156 21.35 6.12 11.22
CA SER A 156 21.88 4.87 10.70
C SER A 156 22.27 4.97 9.23
N SER A 157 21.33 5.46 8.39
CA SER A 157 21.55 5.76 6.97
C SER A 157 20.60 6.87 6.50
N LYS A 158 21.15 7.87 5.81
CA LYS A 158 20.36 8.92 5.14
C LYS A 158 19.93 8.50 3.72
N ASP A 159 20.62 7.52 3.13
CA ASP A 159 20.44 7.18 1.72
C ASP A 159 19.36 6.14 1.48
N LEU A 160 19.21 5.17 2.40
CA LEU A 160 18.24 4.09 2.30
C LEU A 160 17.58 3.82 3.66
N VAL A 161 16.28 4.00 3.73
CA VAL A 161 15.46 3.74 4.91
C VAL A 161 14.36 2.74 4.58
N ILE A 162 14.18 1.77 5.43
CA ILE A 162 13.07 0.82 5.39
C ILE A 162 12.08 1.19 6.50
N MET A 163 10.81 1.22 6.16
CA MET A 163 9.71 1.46 7.10
C MET A 163 8.75 0.28 7.07
N ASP A 164 8.76 -0.53 8.12
CA ASP A 164 7.89 -1.72 8.26
C ASP A 164 6.69 -1.37 9.13
N GLU A 165 5.54 -1.14 8.48
CA GLU A 165 4.26 -0.74 9.08
C GLU A 165 4.35 0.45 10.06
N PRO A 166 5.01 1.56 9.69
CA PRO A 166 5.40 2.59 10.64
C PRO A 166 4.22 3.37 11.25
N ILE A 167 3.04 3.39 10.62
CA ILE A 167 1.90 4.23 11.04
C ILE A 167 0.68 3.43 11.51
N THR A 168 0.78 2.12 11.60
CA THR A 168 -0.36 1.23 11.90
C THR A 168 -0.99 1.51 13.27
N ASN A 169 -0.20 1.97 14.25
CA ASN A 169 -0.65 2.22 15.61
C ASN A 169 -1.12 3.67 15.87
N LEU A 170 -1.30 4.47 14.81
CA LEU A 170 -1.73 5.87 14.92
C LEU A 170 -3.23 6.02 14.61
N ASP A 171 -3.87 7.01 15.22
CA ASP A 171 -5.20 7.45 14.82
C ASP A 171 -5.21 8.05 13.41
N ALA A 172 -6.40 8.12 12.77
CA ALA A 172 -6.53 8.51 11.37
C ALA A 172 -5.92 9.90 11.06
N LYS A 173 -6.17 10.90 11.92
CA LYS A 173 -5.68 12.27 11.71
C LYS A 173 -4.15 12.36 11.85
N LEU A 174 -3.61 11.65 12.83
CA LEU A 174 -2.16 11.61 13.05
C LEU A 174 -1.46 10.83 11.93
N ARG A 175 -2.10 9.78 11.40
CA ARG A 175 -1.61 8.98 10.26
C ARG A 175 -1.46 9.84 9.01
N GLU A 176 -2.49 10.60 8.62
CA GLU A 176 -2.46 11.49 7.46
C GLU A 176 -1.32 12.52 7.57
N GLY A 177 -1.22 13.22 8.72
CA GLY A 177 -0.14 14.16 8.97
C GLY A 177 1.25 13.53 8.87
N MET A 178 1.41 12.27 9.32
CA MET A 178 2.69 11.57 9.27
C MET A 178 3.10 11.17 7.84
N LEU A 179 2.14 10.79 6.99
CA LEU A 179 2.44 10.51 5.57
C LEU A 179 2.98 11.75 4.86
N VAL A 180 2.37 12.91 5.09
CA VAL A 180 2.84 14.19 4.55
C VAL A 180 4.26 14.51 5.05
N GLU A 181 4.53 14.32 6.35
CA GLU A 181 5.86 14.56 6.92
C GLU A 181 6.93 13.63 6.35
N ILE A 182 6.63 12.33 6.18
CA ILE A 182 7.55 11.37 5.57
C ILE A 182 7.86 11.80 4.13
N ARG A 183 6.86 12.22 3.35
CA ARG A 183 7.06 12.70 1.98
C ARG A 183 7.94 13.96 1.93
N LEU A 184 7.65 14.96 2.76
CA LEU A 184 8.43 16.19 2.85
C LEU A 184 9.88 15.93 3.29
N MET A 185 10.07 15.05 4.25
CA MET A 185 11.40 14.62 4.71
C MET A 185 12.17 13.95 3.56
N GLN A 186 11.54 13.02 2.87
CA GLN A 186 12.14 12.31 1.74
C GLN A 186 12.56 13.28 0.63
N GLN A 187 11.70 14.24 0.25
CA GLN A 187 12.01 15.24 -0.76
C GLN A 187 13.18 16.14 -0.36
N ARG A 188 13.28 16.54 0.90
CA ARG A 188 14.38 17.38 1.42
C ARG A 188 15.72 16.65 1.44
N LEU A 189 15.70 15.35 1.78
CA LEU A 189 16.91 14.57 1.99
C LEU A 189 17.34 13.76 0.76
N GLY A 190 16.44 13.55 -0.19
CA GLY A 190 16.65 12.64 -1.32
C GLY A 190 16.77 11.16 -0.88
N THR A 191 16.24 10.81 0.30
CA THR A 191 16.31 9.47 0.87
C THR A 191 15.49 8.48 0.03
N THR A 192 16.04 7.32 -0.27
CA THR A 192 15.28 6.21 -0.85
C THR A 192 14.54 5.49 0.26
N ILE A 193 13.24 5.22 0.09
CA ILE A 193 12.40 4.58 1.11
C ILE A 193 11.76 3.32 0.53
N ILE A 194 11.88 2.20 1.24
CA ILE A 194 11.04 1.02 1.03
C ILE A 194 10.00 1.01 2.15
N TYR A 195 8.75 1.20 1.78
CA TYR A 195 7.62 1.36 2.70
C TYR A 195 6.75 0.10 2.66
N ILE A 196 6.61 -0.57 3.78
CA ILE A 196 5.80 -1.78 3.89
C ILE A 196 4.56 -1.49 4.69
N THR A 197 3.43 -1.88 4.15
CA THR A 197 2.15 -1.73 4.85
C THR A 197 1.11 -2.72 4.32
N HIS A 198 0.09 -2.97 5.11
CA HIS A 198 -1.18 -3.55 4.65
C HIS A 198 -2.23 -2.47 4.36
N ASP A 199 -1.96 -1.21 4.71
CA ASP A 199 -2.79 -0.04 4.43
C ASP A 199 -2.54 0.43 2.98
N GLN A 200 -3.50 0.11 2.11
CA GLN A 200 -3.44 0.40 0.69
C GLN A 200 -3.51 1.90 0.41
N GLU A 201 -4.38 2.61 1.15
CA GLU A 201 -4.56 4.06 0.99
C GLU A 201 -3.27 4.80 1.35
N ALA A 202 -2.63 4.42 2.46
CA ALA A 202 -1.35 5.00 2.86
C ALA A 202 -0.25 4.75 1.80
N ALA A 203 -0.23 3.56 1.20
CA ALA A 203 0.75 3.25 0.16
C ALA A 203 0.51 4.06 -1.12
N LEU A 204 -0.75 4.19 -1.58
CA LEU A 204 -1.10 4.97 -2.77
C LEU A 204 -0.85 6.48 -2.56
N GLN A 205 -1.06 7.01 -1.34
CA GLN A 205 -0.81 8.42 -1.03
C GLN A 205 0.68 8.77 -0.92
N LEU A 206 1.49 7.83 -0.41
CA LEU A 206 2.89 8.12 -0.09
C LEU A 206 3.85 7.71 -1.18
N CYS A 207 3.65 6.56 -1.84
CA CYS A 207 4.68 5.92 -2.65
C CYS A 207 4.66 6.41 -4.10
N ASP A 208 5.82 6.48 -4.73
CA ASP A 208 5.95 6.79 -6.16
C ASP A 208 5.54 5.60 -7.03
N ARG A 209 5.82 4.38 -6.53
CA ARG A 209 5.32 3.11 -7.08
C ARG A 209 4.94 2.15 -5.96
N VAL A 210 3.96 1.32 -6.25
CA VAL A 210 3.48 0.28 -5.33
C VAL A 210 3.67 -1.09 -5.98
N VAL A 211 4.20 -2.04 -5.20
CA VAL A 211 4.34 -3.46 -5.52
C VAL A 211 3.23 -4.20 -4.80
N ILE A 212 2.34 -4.84 -5.53
CA ILE A 212 1.22 -5.60 -4.98
C ILE A 212 1.59 -7.09 -5.00
N LEU A 213 1.60 -7.70 -3.82
CA LEU A 213 1.83 -9.13 -3.64
C LEU A 213 0.52 -9.86 -3.38
N ASN A 214 0.37 -11.07 -3.98
CA ASN A 214 -0.71 -11.98 -3.64
C ASN A 214 -0.40 -12.76 -2.34
N GLN A 215 -1.31 -13.64 -1.92
CA GLN A 215 -1.13 -14.47 -0.73
C GLN A 215 0.05 -15.45 -0.83
N ALA A 216 0.44 -15.84 -2.03
CA ALA A 216 1.58 -16.74 -2.29
C ALA A 216 2.94 -16.01 -2.32
N GLY A 217 2.95 -14.67 -2.19
CA GLY A 217 4.16 -13.86 -2.24
C GLY A 217 4.63 -13.52 -3.65
N ASP A 218 3.81 -13.78 -4.67
CA ASP A 218 4.11 -13.41 -6.05
C ASP A 218 3.72 -11.95 -6.30
N ILE A 219 4.48 -11.27 -7.16
CA ILE A 219 4.17 -9.91 -7.61
C ILE A 219 3.03 -9.98 -8.63
N CYS A 220 1.88 -9.38 -8.29
CA CYS A 220 0.75 -9.24 -9.21
C CYS A 220 0.88 -8.01 -10.10
N GLN A 221 1.31 -6.88 -9.53
CA GLN A 221 1.50 -5.64 -10.28
C GLN A 221 2.55 -4.75 -9.59
N ILE A 222 3.29 -4.00 -10.42
CA ILE A 222 4.11 -2.87 -9.99
C ILE A 222 3.68 -1.66 -10.83
N GLY A 223 3.34 -0.54 -10.20
CA GLY A 223 2.92 0.65 -10.92
C GLY A 223 2.79 1.87 -10.02
N THR A 224 2.51 3.02 -10.64
CA THR A 224 2.07 4.22 -9.94
C THR A 224 0.64 4.01 -9.41
N ASP A 225 0.18 4.88 -8.52
CA ASP A 225 -1.21 4.91 -8.05
C ASP A 225 -2.22 4.94 -9.20
N GLU A 226 -2.01 5.82 -10.19
CA GLU A 226 -2.84 5.93 -11.39
C GLU A 226 -2.88 4.61 -12.18
N GLN A 227 -1.71 3.98 -12.44
CA GLN A 227 -1.64 2.71 -13.17
C GLN A 227 -2.38 1.58 -12.45
N ILE A 228 -2.27 1.53 -11.12
CA ILE A 228 -2.91 0.49 -10.31
C ILE A 228 -4.43 0.67 -10.25
N ILE A 229 -4.90 1.92 -10.16
CA ILE A 229 -6.34 2.24 -10.08
C ILE A 229 -7.01 2.10 -11.45
N GLU A 230 -6.41 2.68 -12.51
CA GLU A 230 -7.03 2.74 -13.84
C GLU A 230 -6.84 1.46 -14.66
N ALA A 231 -5.69 0.79 -14.51
CA ALA A 231 -5.33 -0.40 -15.27
C ALA A 231 -4.85 -1.55 -14.36
N PRO A 232 -5.71 -2.08 -13.47
CA PRO A 232 -5.36 -3.22 -12.62
C PRO A 232 -5.06 -4.44 -13.49
N ALA A 233 -3.92 -5.09 -13.21
CA ALA A 233 -3.40 -6.18 -14.03
C ALA A 233 -4.30 -7.42 -14.04
N ASP A 234 -5.01 -7.65 -12.93
CA ASP A 234 -5.92 -8.78 -12.76
C ASP A 234 -7.06 -8.49 -11.77
N LYS A 235 -7.98 -9.44 -11.64
CA LYS A 235 -9.11 -9.39 -10.69
C LYS A 235 -8.65 -9.26 -9.24
N PHE A 236 -7.52 -9.91 -8.87
CA PHE A 236 -6.98 -9.84 -7.52
C PHE A 236 -6.57 -8.40 -7.19
N VAL A 237 -5.80 -7.75 -8.07
CA VAL A 237 -5.38 -6.35 -7.90
C VAL A 237 -6.59 -5.42 -7.79
N PHE A 238 -7.58 -5.57 -8.69
CA PHE A 238 -8.81 -4.77 -8.63
C PHE A 238 -9.55 -4.96 -7.31
N ARG A 239 -9.68 -6.20 -6.83
CA ARG A 239 -10.34 -6.52 -5.55
C ARG A 239 -9.53 -6.08 -4.34
N PHE A 240 -8.20 -6.18 -4.43
CA PHE A 240 -7.31 -5.84 -3.32
C PHE A 240 -7.28 -4.34 -3.06
N ILE A 241 -7.30 -3.49 -4.11
CA ILE A 241 -7.24 -2.04 -3.98
C ILE A 241 -8.65 -1.46 -3.86
N GLY A 242 -9.04 -1.08 -2.64
CA GLY A 242 -10.31 -0.43 -2.33
C GLY A 242 -11.54 -1.34 -2.43
N VAL A 243 -12.70 -0.76 -2.21
CA VAL A 243 -13.99 -1.46 -2.28
C VAL A 243 -14.42 -1.66 -3.73
N SER A 244 -14.97 -2.82 -4.04
CA SER A 244 -15.44 -3.15 -5.39
C SER A 244 -16.64 -4.09 -5.35
N ASN A 245 -17.53 -3.94 -6.32
CA ASN A 245 -18.58 -4.90 -6.63
C ASN A 245 -18.11 -5.81 -7.77
N PHE A 246 -18.54 -7.06 -7.73
CA PHE A 246 -18.32 -8.03 -8.81
C PHE A 246 -19.66 -8.64 -9.23
N MET A 247 -19.93 -8.60 -10.54
CA MET A 247 -21.20 -9.04 -11.11
C MET A 247 -20.91 -9.96 -12.31
N PRO A 248 -21.41 -11.21 -12.33
CA PRO A 248 -21.37 -12.02 -13.52
C PRO A 248 -22.08 -11.33 -14.68
N VAL A 249 -21.53 -11.39 -15.87
CA VAL A 249 -22.09 -10.73 -17.08
C VAL A 249 -22.19 -11.70 -18.24
N ILE A 250 -23.21 -11.47 -19.07
CA ILE A 250 -23.45 -12.26 -20.30
C ILE A 250 -23.88 -11.34 -21.43
N GLU A 251 -23.60 -11.76 -22.67
CA GLU A 251 -24.14 -11.17 -23.89
C GLU A 251 -25.32 -12.01 -24.39
N LYS A 252 -26.41 -11.36 -24.80
CA LYS A 252 -27.59 -11.97 -25.43
C LYS A 252 -28.10 -11.06 -26.55
N ASN A 253 -28.01 -11.53 -27.79
CA ASN A 253 -28.54 -10.83 -28.99
C ASN A 253 -28.00 -9.38 -29.14
N GLY A 254 -26.71 -9.17 -28.88
CA GLY A 254 -26.05 -7.87 -28.99
C GLY A 254 -26.35 -6.90 -27.84
N LYS A 255 -26.96 -7.40 -26.76
CA LYS A 255 -27.20 -6.66 -25.53
C LYS A 255 -26.50 -7.33 -24.35
N TYR A 256 -26.13 -6.55 -23.35
CA TYR A 256 -25.28 -6.98 -22.23
C TYR A 256 -26.06 -6.94 -20.92
N TYR A 257 -26.04 -8.06 -20.19
CA TYR A 257 -26.84 -8.26 -18.97
C TYR A 257 -25.94 -8.62 -17.80
N LEU A 258 -26.30 -8.10 -16.62
CA LEU A 258 -25.87 -8.66 -15.34
C LEU A 258 -26.58 -9.99 -15.14
N HIS A 259 -25.84 -11.07 -15.03
CA HIS A 259 -26.37 -12.44 -14.84
C HIS A 259 -26.46 -12.75 -13.36
N LEU A 260 -27.52 -12.25 -12.73
CA LEU A 260 -27.79 -12.38 -11.30
C LEU A 260 -28.90 -13.43 -11.08
N ASP A 261 -29.75 -13.28 -10.06
CA ASP A 261 -30.90 -14.14 -9.89
C ASP A 261 -31.94 -13.90 -11.01
N GLU A 262 -31.95 -12.68 -11.54
CA GLU A 262 -32.62 -12.27 -12.77
C GLU A 262 -31.61 -11.53 -13.66
N ASP A 263 -31.75 -11.67 -14.99
CA ASP A 263 -30.91 -10.95 -15.94
C ASP A 263 -31.33 -9.48 -16.01
N VAL A 264 -30.43 -8.57 -15.69
CA VAL A 264 -30.68 -7.11 -15.70
C VAL A 264 -29.84 -6.45 -16.79
N LEU A 265 -30.51 -5.77 -17.73
CA LEU A 265 -29.84 -5.02 -18.79
C LEU A 265 -28.96 -3.91 -18.22
N TYR A 266 -27.71 -3.81 -18.69
CA TYR A 266 -26.82 -2.73 -18.29
C TYR A 266 -26.17 -1.98 -19.46
N ALA A 267 -26.07 -2.59 -20.65
CA ALA A 267 -25.56 -1.93 -21.85
C ALA A 267 -26.26 -2.44 -23.12
N ASP A 268 -26.55 -1.53 -24.03
CA ASP A 268 -27.16 -1.81 -25.35
C ASP A 268 -26.09 -2.01 -26.43
N ASP A 269 -24.89 -1.46 -26.25
CA ASP A 269 -23.74 -1.56 -27.12
C ASP A 269 -22.60 -2.29 -26.41
N THR A 270 -21.62 -2.80 -27.18
CA THR A 270 -20.46 -3.51 -26.63
C THR A 270 -19.66 -2.62 -25.64
N PRO A 271 -19.61 -2.98 -24.35
CA PRO A 271 -18.89 -2.19 -23.37
C PRO A 271 -17.38 -2.17 -23.66
N LYS A 272 -16.72 -1.08 -23.29
CA LYS A 272 -15.28 -0.94 -23.46
C LYS A 272 -14.54 -1.99 -22.63
N GLY A 273 -13.69 -2.78 -23.29
CA GLY A 273 -12.90 -3.83 -22.61
C GLY A 273 -13.67 -5.13 -22.42
N TRP A 274 -14.84 -5.30 -23.08
CA TRP A 274 -15.56 -6.56 -23.11
C TRP A 274 -14.66 -7.72 -23.54
N ILE A 275 -14.85 -8.85 -22.90
CA ILE A 275 -14.18 -10.12 -23.22
C ILE A 275 -15.21 -11.19 -23.55
N ASP A 276 -14.95 -11.99 -24.58
CA ASP A 276 -15.84 -13.08 -24.98
C ASP A 276 -15.79 -14.24 -23.99
N GLY A 277 -16.95 -14.83 -23.75
CA GLY A 277 -17.09 -15.98 -22.84
C GLY A 277 -17.55 -15.61 -21.43
N PRO A 278 -17.51 -16.56 -20.49
CA PRO A 278 -17.92 -16.31 -19.11
C PRO A 278 -17.03 -15.26 -18.43
N ALA A 279 -17.64 -14.16 -18.05
CA ALA A 279 -16.93 -13.03 -17.48
C ALA A 279 -17.59 -12.49 -16.20
N GLU A 280 -16.80 -11.84 -15.40
CA GLU A 280 -17.24 -11.05 -14.25
C GLU A 280 -16.84 -9.60 -14.46
N MET A 281 -17.80 -8.70 -14.31
CA MET A 281 -17.58 -7.27 -14.30
C MET A 281 -17.19 -6.83 -12.88
N GLY A 282 -16.03 -6.19 -12.74
CA GLY A 282 -15.64 -5.45 -11.55
C GLY A 282 -15.98 -3.96 -11.72
N ILE A 283 -16.63 -3.36 -10.72
CA ILE A 283 -16.98 -1.95 -10.74
C ILE A 283 -16.79 -1.32 -9.35
N ARG A 284 -16.30 -0.09 -9.32
CA ARG A 284 -16.19 0.67 -8.07
C ARG A 284 -17.56 1.18 -7.64
N PRO A 285 -17.82 1.28 -6.32
CA PRO A 285 -19.05 1.85 -5.82
C PRO A 285 -19.33 3.27 -6.32
N MET A 286 -18.31 4.08 -6.57
CA MET A 286 -18.43 5.44 -7.09
C MET A 286 -18.72 5.48 -8.59
N ASP A 287 -18.47 4.41 -9.32
CA ASP A 287 -18.72 4.29 -10.75
C ASP A 287 -20.14 3.76 -11.06
N MET A 288 -20.93 3.50 -10.03
CA MET A 288 -22.36 3.21 -10.13
C MET A 288 -23.13 4.54 -9.91
N ILE A 289 -23.58 5.17 -11.00
CA ILE A 289 -24.12 6.53 -11.00
C ILE A 289 -25.64 6.51 -11.07
N PHE A 290 -26.34 7.25 -10.20
CA PHE A 290 -27.78 7.50 -10.35
C PHE A 290 -28.04 8.31 -11.62
N ASP A 291 -28.81 7.74 -12.54
CA ASP A 291 -29.11 8.35 -13.85
C ASP A 291 -30.51 7.91 -14.29
N ASP A 292 -31.43 8.86 -14.46
CA ASP A 292 -32.81 8.58 -14.86
C ASP A 292 -32.91 7.89 -16.25
N HIS A 293 -31.87 7.99 -17.07
CA HIS A 293 -31.72 7.31 -18.36
C HIS A 293 -30.87 6.04 -18.27
N GLY A 294 -30.38 5.66 -17.06
CA GLY A 294 -29.61 4.44 -16.83
C GLY A 294 -30.42 3.20 -17.18
N LEU A 295 -29.72 2.17 -17.70
CA LEU A 295 -30.35 0.91 -18.14
C LEU A 295 -30.54 -0.06 -16.98
N THR A 296 -29.72 0.04 -15.93
CA THR A 296 -29.75 -0.87 -14.78
C THR A 296 -30.76 -0.40 -13.75
N GLU A 297 -31.83 -1.15 -13.56
CA GLU A 297 -32.85 -0.87 -12.54
C GLU A 297 -32.51 -1.55 -11.22
N GLY A 298 -32.79 -0.86 -10.11
CA GLY A 298 -32.59 -1.37 -8.76
C GLY A 298 -33.47 -0.70 -7.72
N GLU A 299 -33.48 -1.27 -6.52
CA GLU A 299 -34.19 -0.72 -5.36
C GLU A 299 -33.20 -0.45 -4.24
N LEU A 300 -33.25 0.76 -3.67
CA LEU A 300 -32.41 1.10 -2.52
C LEU A 300 -32.89 0.37 -1.28
N THR A 301 -32.00 -0.41 -0.67
CA THR A 301 -32.26 -1.11 0.57
C THR A 301 -31.80 -0.31 1.79
N GLN A 302 -30.75 0.49 1.64
CA GLN A 302 -30.19 1.29 2.72
C GLN A 302 -29.45 2.51 2.20
N ALA A 303 -29.46 3.61 2.98
CA ALA A 303 -28.66 4.81 2.79
C ALA A 303 -27.94 5.17 4.09
N VAL A 304 -26.62 5.28 4.06
CA VAL A 304 -25.79 5.57 5.23
C VAL A 304 -24.94 6.81 4.95
N PHE A 305 -25.13 7.85 5.75
CA PHE A 305 -24.32 9.07 5.68
C PHE A 305 -23.01 8.89 6.45
N LEU A 306 -21.88 9.22 5.81
CA LEU A 306 -20.53 9.11 6.37
C LEU A 306 -19.82 10.46 6.55
N GLY A 307 -20.54 11.59 6.43
CA GLY A 307 -20.00 12.94 6.54
C GLY A 307 -19.75 13.56 5.17
N ASP A 308 -18.77 13.12 4.44
CA ASP A 308 -18.40 13.62 3.10
C ASP A 308 -18.99 12.80 1.95
N MET A 309 -19.53 11.63 2.23
CA MET A 309 -20.17 10.74 1.25
C MET A 309 -21.34 9.95 1.84
N TYR A 310 -22.18 9.47 0.93
CA TYR A 310 -23.22 8.50 1.22
C TYR A 310 -22.82 7.12 0.69
N ASN A 311 -23.01 6.08 1.51
CA ASN A 311 -23.05 4.70 1.07
C ASN A 311 -24.52 4.30 0.87
N TYR A 312 -24.87 3.93 -0.34
CA TYR A 312 -26.13 3.30 -0.66
C TYR A 312 -25.93 1.81 -0.88
N PHE A 313 -26.92 1.03 -0.47
CA PHE A 313 -27.01 -0.37 -0.84
C PHE A 313 -28.19 -0.51 -1.79
N VAL A 314 -27.94 -1.11 -2.95
CA VAL A 314 -28.90 -1.21 -4.06
C VAL A 314 -29.10 -2.68 -4.37
N ARG A 315 -30.35 -3.14 -4.35
CA ARG A 315 -30.72 -4.48 -4.81
C ARG A 315 -30.96 -4.43 -6.30
N ILE A 316 -30.18 -5.21 -7.06
CA ILE A 316 -30.23 -5.36 -8.50
C ILE A 316 -30.35 -6.84 -8.79
N GLY A 317 -31.38 -7.28 -9.56
CA GLY A 317 -31.56 -8.69 -9.94
C GLY A 317 -31.50 -9.65 -8.76
N GLY A 318 -32.11 -9.29 -7.60
CA GLY A 318 -32.13 -10.11 -6.40
C GLY A 318 -30.92 -9.98 -5.46
N ARG A 319 -29.80 -9.38 -5.91
CA ARG A 319 -28.56 -9.24 -5.12
C ARG A 319 -28.30 -7.80 -4.72
N GLU A 320 -27.60 -7.61 -3.59
CA GLU A 320 -27.27 -6.32 -3.04
C GLU A 320 -25.86 -5.88 -3.42
N PHE A 321 -25.71 -4.63 -3.85
CA PHE A 321 -24.46 -4.00 -4.25
C PHE A 321 -24.29 -2.66 -3.55
N ARG A 322 -23.03 -2.28 -3.30
CA ARG A 322 -22.69 -0.99 -2.68
C ARG A 322 -22.48 0.07 -3.76
N LEU A 323 -23.11 1.22 -3.58
CA LEU A 323 -22.90 2.43 -4.35
C LEU A 323 -22.41 3.54 -3.42
N GLN A 324 -21.50 4.37 -3.88
CA GLN A 324 -21.01 5.54 -3.14
C GLN A 324 -21.25 6.82 -3.94
N ARG A 325 -21.66 7.88 -3.23
CA ARG A 325 -21.85 9.20 -3.83
C ARG A 325 -21.31 10.27 -2.89
N SER A 326 -20.58 11.25 -3.44
CA SER A 326 -20.16 12.42 -2.69
C SER A 326 -21.36 13.24 -2.22
N THR A 327 -21.27 13.84 -1.04
CA THR A 327 -22.28 14.80 -0.55
C THR A 327 -22.38 16.03 -1.45
N LEU A 328 -21.29 16.40 -2.14
CA LEU A 328 -21.29 17.50 -3.11
C LEU A 328 -22.18 17.19 -4.32
N ASP A 329 -22.21 15.96 -4.79
CA ASP A 329 -23.07 15.53 -5.89
C ASP A 329 -24.55 15.46 -5.48
N SER A 330 -24.84 15.45 -4.17
CA SER A 330 -26.20 15.47 -3.62
C SER A 330 -26.79 16.88 -3.49
N LEU A 331 -26.05 17.93 -3.86
CA LEU A 331 -26.52 19.32 -3.89
C LEU A 331 -27.57 19.57 -4.99
N ASP A 332 -27.82 18.59 -5.87
CA ASP A 332 -28.96 18.60 -6.83
C ASP A 332 -30.34 18.54 -6.16
N GLY A 333 -30.39 18.41 -4.83
CA GLY A 333 -31.61 18.38 -4.03
C GLY A 333 -32.33 17.03 -4.01
N ARG A 334 -31.78 15.98 -4.65
CA ARG A 334 -32.39 14.65 -4.59
C ARG A 334 -31.85 13.87 -3.38
N GLU A 335 -32.71 13.63 -2.42
CA GLU A 335 -32.47 12.68 -1.34
C GLU A 335 -32.97 11.29 -1.75
N TYR A 336 -32.08 10.31 -1.77
CA TYR A 336 -32.43 8.91 -2.00
C TYR A 336 -32.59 8.17 -0.66
N LYS A 337 -33.69 7.39 -0.54
CA LYS A 337 -34.05 6.66 0.70
C LYS A 337 -34.29 5.19 0.43
N ALA A 338 -34.22 4.38 1.48
CA ALA A 338 -34.58 2.98 1.40
C ALA A 338 -36.02 2.82 0.86
N GLY A 339 -36.22 1.91 -0.09
CA GLY A 339 -37.44 1.67 -0.81
C GLY A 339 -37.57 2.44 -2.15
N ASP A 340 -36.69 3.39 -2.43
CA ASP A 340 -36.72 4.11 -3.71
C ASP A 340 -36.28 3.19 -4.86
N ARG A 341 -37.03 3.22 -5.95
CA ARG A 341 -36.62 2.62 -7.22
C ARG A 341 -35.71 3.59 -7.95
N VAL A 342 -34.57 3.11 -8.39
CA VAL A 342 -33.55 3.91 -9.03
C VAL A 342 -33.11 3.29 -10.35
N ARG A 343 -32.63 4.15 -11.25
CA ARG A 343 -31.90 3.73 -12.44
C ARG A 343 -30.45 4.12 -12.30
N LEU A 344 -29.58 3.24 -12.77
CA LEU A 344 -28.14 3.39 -12.64
C LEU A 344 -27.49 3.31 -14.02
N ARG A 345 -26.46 4.12 -14.19
CA ARG A 345 -25.50 3.98 -15.26
C ARG A 345 -24.21 3.46 -14.65
N LEU A 346 -23.68 2.39 -15.21
CA LEU A 346 -22.41 1.79 -14.83
C LEU A 346 -21.31 2.36 -15.73
N VAL A 347 -20.20 2.80 -15.15
CA VAL A 347 -19.08 3.41 -15.88
C VAL A 347 -17.75 2.84 -15.36
N ASN A 348 -16.69 2.96 -16.16
CA ASN A 348 -15.32 2.53 -15.79
C ASN A 348 -15.22 1.05 -15.37
N GLU A 349 -16.16 0.23 -15.80
CA GLU A 349 -16.17 -1.20 -15.54
C GLU A 349 -14.95 -1.92 -16.11
N LYS A 350 -14.51 -2.98 -15.43
CA LYS A 350 -13.43 -3.88 -15.86
C LYS A 350 -13.97 -5.30 -15.97
N TYR A 351 -13.52 -6.04 -16.98
CA TYR A 351 -13.99 -7.40 -17.23
C TYR A 351 -12.88 -8.41 -16.97
N TYR A 352 -13.21 -9.45 -16.23
CA TYR A 352 -12.27 -10.50 -15.86
C TYR A 352 -12.85 -11.87 -16.26
N PRO A 353 -12.04 -12.77 -16.82
CA PRO A 353 -12.49 -14.13 -17.07
C PRO A 353 -12.98 -14.79 -15.79
N THR A 354 -14.12 -15.49 -15.85
CA THR A 354 -14.56 -16.30 -14.72
C THR A 354 -13.71 -17.57 -14.69
N GLU A 355 -13.06 -17.84 -13.55
CA GLU A 355 -12.36 -19.12 -13.37
C GLU A 355 -13.36 -20.25 -13.50
N VAL A 356 -13.24 -21.07 -14.53
CA VAL A 356 -13.99 -22.33 -14.62
C VAL A 356 -13.46 -23.21 -13.49
N LYS A 357 -14.23 -23.36 -12.41
CA LYS A 357 -13.92 -24.37 -11.39
C LYS A 357 -14.02 -25.74 -12.07
N ASN A 358 -12.84 -26.30 -12.41
CA ASN A 358 -12.72 -27.71 -12.76
C ASN A 358 -12.97 -28.59 -11.55
#